data_25e3fd1b7facc018b332a33856dc93c6
#
_entry.id   25e3fd1b7facc018b332a33856dc93c6
#
_cell.length_a   1.000
_cell.length_b   1.000
_cell.length_c   1.000
_cell.angle_alpha   90.00
_cell.angle_beta   90.00
_cell.angle_gamma   90.00
#
_symmetry.space_group_name_H-M   'P 1'
#
loop_
_entity.id
_entity.type
_entity.pdbx_description
1 polymer ?
#
loop_
_entity_poly.entity_id
_entity_poly.type
_entity_poly.pdbx_seq_one_letter_code
_entity_poly.pdbx_strand_id
1 'polypeptide(L)'
;MFSIFFISCIQQDSAYFLKHALKQAENNQKELEKVLNRYNKTPEDSLKYKAACFLIENMSSHYFFEGKLLDQYTSFYTILRNTEGSSNPAQIADSIRNLYPPFNIRNLQIKYDIKTIDSAFICKNIDHAFKVWK
;
A
#
# COMPACT_ATOMS: atom_id res chain seq x y z
N MET A 1 -25.76 27.22 23.44
CA MET A 1 -24.41 27.23 23.93
C MET A 1 -23.94 25.76 24.14
N PHE A 2 -23.94 24.94 23.07
CA PHE A 2 -23.55 23.52 23.12
C PHE A 2 -22.99 23.14 21.76
N SER A 3 -21.71 23.33 21.49
CA SER A 3 -21.12 22.79 20.26
C SER A 3 -19.59 22.81 20.18
N ILE A 4 -18.86 22.82 21.29
CA ILE A 4 -17.39 22.92 21.24
C ILE A 4 -16.67 21.63 21.71
N PHE A 5 -17.37 20.67 22.30
CA PHE A 5 -16.71 19.50 22.94
C PHE A 5 -16.43 18.30 22.02
N PHE A 6 -17.03 18.20 20.83
CA PHE A 6 -16.85 17.00 19.98
C PHE A 6 -15.62 17.02 19.08
N ILE A 7 -15.01 18.18 18.82
CA ILE A 7 -13.86 18.27 17.89
C ILE A 7 -12.55 17.85 18.58
N SER A 8 -12.45 17.98 19.88
CA SER A 8 -11.23 17.70 20.64
C SER A 8 -10.90 16.19 20.76
N CYS A 9 -11.91 15.33 20.88
CA CYS A 9 -11.70 13.88 21.01
C CYS A 9 -11.16 13.24 19.72
N ILE A 10 -11.70 13.63 18.56
CA ILE A 10 -11.30 13.03 17.27
C ILE A 10 -9.83 13.37 16.93
N GLN A 11 -9.38 14.55 17.31
CA GLN A 11 -8.02 15.02 17.03
C GLN A 11 -6.97 14.34 17.93
N GLN A 12 -7.34 13.97 19.14
CA GLN A 12 -6.46 13.33 20.11
C GLN A 12 -6.23 11.85 19.75
N ASP A 13 -7.27 11.16 19.25
CA ASP A 13 -7.17 9.78 18.79
C ASP A 13 -6.29 9.64 17.54
N SER A 14 -6.43 10.53 16.56
CA SER A 14 -5.61 10.51 15.34
C SER A 14 -4.11 10.68 15.66
N ALA A 15 -3.73 11.60 16.52
CA ALA A 15 -2.33 11.78 16.92
C ALA A 15 -1.75 10.53 17.59
N TYR A 16 -2.55 9.82 18.37
CA TYR A 16 -2.15 8.56 19.00
C TYR A 16 -1.92 7.46 17.95
N PHE A 17 -2.85 7.27 17.02
CA PHE A 17 -2.75 6.25 15.97
C PHE A 17 -1.58 6.50 15.03
N LEU A 18 -1.35 7.75 14.62
CA LEU A 18 -0.19 8.12 13.81
C LEU A 18 1.13 7.79 14.51
N LYS A 19 1.27 8.18 15.78
CA LYS A 19 2.47 7.87 16.57
C LYS A 19 2.70 6.35 16.71
N HIS A 20 1.63 5.59 16.90
CA HIS A 20 1.69 4.14 16.99
C HIS A 20 2.13 3.52 15.66
N ALA A 21 1.57 3.96 14.54
CA ALA A 21 1.94 3.50 13.20
C ALA A 21 3.42 3.81 12.89
N LEU A 22 3.89 5.03 13.17
CA LEU A 22 5.30 5.39 13.00
C LEU A 22 6.24 4.49 13.82
N LYS A 23 5.85 4.14 15.04
CA LYS A 23 6.64 3.21 15.86
C LYS A 23 6.67 1.79 15.27
N GLN A 24 5.55 1.32 14.70
CA GLN A 24 5.48 0.01 14.05
C GLN A 24 6.30 -0.07 12.76
N ALA A 25 6.57 1.08 12.12
CA ALA A 25 7.39 1.16 10.91
C ALA A 25 8.88 0.78 11.17
N GLU A 26 9.34 0.78 12.41
CA GLU A 26 10.71 0.41 12.78
C GLU A 26 11.76 1.19 11.94
N ASN A 27 12.56 0.47 11.15
CA ASN A 27 13.59 1.08 10.30
C ASN A 27 13.03 1.99 9.19
N ASN A 28 11.77 1.81 8.80
CA ASN A 28 11.09 2.60 7.78
C ASN A 28 10.45 3.90 8.32
N GLN A 29 10.48 4.12 9.63
CA GLN A 29 9.89 5.31 10.25
C GLN A 29 10.38 6.60 9.60
N LYS A 30 11.68 6.70 9.29
CA LYS A 30 12.26 7.90 8.67
C LYS A 30 11.67 8.20 7.29
N GLU A 31 11.32 7.18 6.51
CA GLU A 31 10.67 7.38 5.21
C GLU A 31 9.27 7.95 5.39
N LEU A 32 8.48 7.43 6.35
CA LEU A 32 7.15 7.96 6.64
C LEU A 32 7.19 9.39 7.21
N GLU A 33 8.15 9.70 8.06
CA GLU A 33 8.37 11.06 8.56
C GLU A 33 8.73 12.05 7.44
N LYS A 34 9.47 11.64 6.40
CA LYS A 34 9.72 12.49 5.21
C LYS A 34 8.43 12.90 4.52
N VAL A 35 7.45 11.98 4.40
CA VAL A 35 6.13 12.28 3.82
C VAL A 35 5.41 13.35 4.63
N LEU A 36 5.34 13.17 5.94
CA LEU A 36 4.70 14.14 6.84
C LEU A 36 5.38 15.50 6.78
N ASN A 37 6.72 15.53 6.83
CA ASN A 37 7.51 16.76 6.76
C ASN A 37 7.39 17.46 5.40
N ARG A 38 7.13 16.73 4.31
CA ARG A 38 6.89 17.32 2.99
C ARG A 38 5.65 18.19 2.98
N TYR A 39 4.54 17.72 3.55
CA TYR A 39 3.23 18.37 3.47
C TYR A 39 2.87 19.22 4.69
N ASN A 40 3.72 19.25 5.72
CA ASN A 40 3.49 20.09 6.91
C ASN A 40 4.21 21.45 6.83
N LYS A 41 4.45 21.97 5.62
CA LYS A 41 5.22 23.21 5.44
C LYS A 41 4.33 24.41 5.18
N THR A 42 3.25 24.22 4.47
CA THR A 42 2.37 25.31 4.03
C THR A 42 0.89 24.99 4.33
N PRO A 43 0.05 26.01 4.58
CA PRO A 43 -1.39 25.81 4.78
C PRO A 43 -2.08 25.17 3.57
N GLU A 44 -1.59 25.44 2.36
CA GLU A 44 -2.14 24.91 1.10
C GLU A 44 -2.02 23.40 1.00
N ASP A 45 -1.00 22.82 1.63
CA ASP A 45 -0.78 21.36 1.67
C ASP A 45 -1.51 20.68 2.83
N SER A 46 -2.32 21.41 3.61
CA SER A 46 -3.01 20.86 4.80
C SER A 46 -3.86 19.62 4.52
N LEU A 47 -4.54 19.58 3.36
CA LEU A 47 -5.34 18.41 2.96
C LEU A 47 -4.43 17.21 2.55
N LYS A 48 -3.31 17.48 1.90
CA LYS A 48 -2.32 16.43 1.59
C LYS A 48 -1.67 15.88 2.85
N TYR A 49 -1.40 16.75 3.84
CA TYR A 49 -0.92 16.34 5.15
C TYR A 49 -1.91 15.40 5.84
N LYS A 50 -3.19 15.75 5.85
CA LYS A 50 -4.25 14.89 6.41
C LYS A 50 -4.33 13.55 5.67
N ALA A 51 -4.22 13.56 4.35
CA ALA A 51 -4.19 12.33 3.55
C ALA A 51 -2.96 11.48 3.89
N ALA A 52 -1.79 12.09 4.07
CA ALA A 52 -0.58 11.40 4.49
C ALA A 52 -0.73 10.75 5.87
N CYS A 53 -1.27 11.47 6.86
CA CYS A 53 -1.56 10.93 8.18
C CYS A 53 -2.50 9.72 8.09
N PHE A 54 -3.62 9.87 7.37
CA PHE A 54 -4.60 8.80 7.18
C PHE A 54 -3.98 7.54 6.55
N LEU A 55 -3.18 7.70 5.48
CA LEU A 55 -2.51 6.57 4.83
C LEU A 55 -1.56 5.85 5.79
N ILE A 56 -0.73 6.59 6.52
CA ILE A 56 0.25 6.02 7.45
C ILE A 56 -0.46 5.30 8.62
N GLU A 57 -1.50 5.89 9.20
CA GLU A 57 -2.28 5.30 10.29
C GLU A 57 -2.90 3.95 9.90
N ASN A 58 -3.34 3.81 8.66
CA ASN A 58 -4.01 2.61 8.18
C ASN A 58 -3.08 1.59 7.53
N MET A 59 -1.80 1.92 7.33
CA MET A 59 -0.84 1.07 6.62
C MET A 59 -0.42 -0.17 7.41
N SER A 60 -0.57 -0.17 8.73
CA SER A 60 -0.10 -1.24 9.62
C SER A 60 -0.76 -2.60 9.40
N SER A 61 -1.99 -2.61 8.87
CA SER A 61 -2.76 -3.82 8.56
C SER A 61 -2.58 -4.31 7.11
N HIS A 62 -1.91 -3.53 6.27
CA HIS A 62 -1.69 -3.86 4.88
C HIS A 62 -0.37 -4.59 4.69
N TYR A 63 -0.41 -5.65 3.88
CA TYR A 63 0.76 -6.46 3.57
C TYR A 63 0.63 -7.07 2.17
N PHE A 64 1.76 -7.47 1.62
CA PHE A 64 1.82 -8.26 0.40
C PHE A 64 2.74 -9.47 0.59
N PHE A 65 2.62 -10.41 -0.32
CA PHE A 65 3.49 -11.57 -0.35
C PHE A 65 4.62 -11.34 -1.35
N GLU A 66 5.83 -11.78 -0.97
CA GLU A 66 7.01 -11.76 -1.82
C GLU A 66 7.65 -13.15 -1.90
N GLY A 67 8.21 -13.50 -3.04
CA GLY A 67 8.96 -14.74 -3.22
C GLY A 67 9.00 -15.21 -4.65
N LYS A 68 10.02 -16.02 -4.99
CA LYS A 68 10.26 -16.55 -6.34
C LYS A 68 9.05 -17.26 -6.95
N LEU A 69 8.19 -17.84 -6.11
CA LEU A 69 6.98 -18.50 -6.58
C LEU A 69 6.01 -17.53 -7.25
N LEU A 70 5.92 -16.27 -6.74
CA LEU A 70 5.08 -15.24 -7.35
C LEU A 70 5.60 -14.81 -8.73
N ASP A 71 6.92 -14.74 -8.90
CA ASP A 71 7.52 -14.42 -10.19
C ASP A 71 7.16 -15.47 -11.25
N GLN A 72 7.15 -16.74 -10.86
CA GLN A 72 6.70 -17.83 -11.73
C GLN A 72 5.23 -17.69 -12.10
N TYR A 73 4.35 -17.36 -11.14
CA TYR A 73 2.93 -17.13 -11.40
C TYR A 73 2.68 -15.90 -12.23
N THR A 74 3.48 -14.85 -12.11
CA THR A 74 3.40 -13.68 -12.97
C THR A 74 3.67 -14.08 -14.43
N SER A 75 4.67 -14.89 -14.67
CA SER A 75 4.96 -15.46 -16.00
C SER A 75 3.81 -16.32 -16.52
N PHE A 76 3.23 -17.17 -15.67
CA PHE A 76 2.05 -17.98 -15.98
C PHE A 76 0.87 -17.11 -16.45
N TYR A 77 0.50 -16.06 -15.68
CA TYR A 77 -0.60 -15.16 -16.05
C TYR A 77 -0.30 -14.35 -17.30
N THR A 78 0.94 -14.00 -17.56
CA THR A 78 1.35 -13.31 -18.80
C THR A 78 1.14 -14.22 -20.01
N ILE A 79 1.49 -15.50 -19.91
CA ILE A 79 1.25 -16.46 -20.99
C ILE A 79 -0.26 -16.64 -21.20
N LEU A 80 -1.06 -16.83 -20.14
CA LEU A 80 -2.51 -16.95 -20.25
C LEU A 80 -3.15 -15.74 -20.93
N ARG A 81 -2.76 -14.53 -20.55
CA ARG A 81 -3.26 -13.29 -21.18
C ARG A 81 -2.95 -13.25 -22.69
N ASN A 82 -1.76 -13.66 -23.09
CA ASN A 82 -1.34 -13.67 -24.48
C ASN A 82 -2.04 -14.77 -25.32
N THR A 83 -2.69 -15.73 -24.66
CA THR A 83 -3.50 -16.78 -25.30
C THR A 83 -5.01 -16.49 -25.32
N GLU A 84 -5.43 -15.33 -24.84
CA GLU A 84 -6.80 -14.86 -24.97
C GLU A 84 -7.17 -14.76 -26.47
N GLY A 85 -8.24 -15.47 -26.86
CA GLY A 85 -8.63 -15.59 -28.28
C GLY A 85 -8.20 -16.86 -28.97
N SER A 86 -7.42 -17.76 -28.31
CA SER A 86 -7.14 -19.07 -28.84
C SER A 86 -8.36 -19.99 -28.79
N SER A 87 -8.43 -20.97 -29.70
CA SER A 87 -9.57 -21.90 -29.83
C SER A 87 -9.75 -22.85 -28.65
N ASN A 88 -8.75 -22.95 -27.74
CA ASN A 88 -8.83 -23.81 -26.58
C ASN A 88 -8.05 -23.30 -25.36
N PRO A 89 -8.51 -22.22 -24.69
CA PRO A 89 -7.82 -21.61 -23.58
C PRO A 89 -7.70 -22.56 -22.36
N ALA A 90 -8.64 -23.48 -22.17
CA ALA A 90 -8.61 -24.42 -21.04
C ALA A 90 -7.46 -25.43 -21.16
N GLN A 91 -7.22 -26.00 -22.32
CA GLN A 91 -6.10 -26.94 -22.54
C GLN A 91 -4.74 -26.25 -22.39
N ILE A 92 -4.65 -25.00 -22.87
CA ILE A 92 -3.43 -24.21 -22.69
C ILE A 92 -3.19 -23.93 -21.20
N ALA A 93 -4.21 -23.53 -20.46
CA ALA A 93 -4.12 -23.30 -19.02
C ALA A 93 -3.69 -24.55 -18.25
N ASP A 94 -4.23 -25.72 -18.59
CA ASP A 94 -3.84 -26.99 -17.95
C ASP A 94 -2.41 -27.41 -18.30
N SER A 95 -2.00 -27.24 -19.54
CA SER A 95 -0.63 -27.53 -19.98
C SER A 95 0.38 -26.66 -19.24
N ILE A 96 0.08 -25.35 -19.08
CA ILE A 96 0.93 -24.41 -18.37
C ILE A 96 0.93 -24.72 -16.87
N ARG A 97 -0.22 -25.03 -16.27
CA ARG A 97 -0.34 -25.38 -14.84
C ARG A 97 0.55 -26.57 -14.47
N ASN A 98 0.67 -27.56 -15.35
CA ASN A 98 1.52 -28.74 -15.12
C ASN A 98 3.02 -28.41 -15.10
N LEU A 99 3.43 -27.26 -15.64
CA LEU A 99 4.83 -26.80 -15.63
C LEU A 99 5.21 -26.07 -14.34
N TYR A 100 4.22 -25.69 -13.50
CA TYR A 100 4.45 -24.93 -12.29
C TYR A 100 4.14 -25.77 -11.05
N PRO A 101 4.95 -25.66 -9.98
CA PRO A 101 4.66 -26.35 -8.74
C PRO A 101 3.35 -25.87 -8.12
N PRO A 102 2.67 -26.69 -7.30
CA PRO A 102 1.48 -26.27 -6.57
C PRO A 102 1.76 -25.02 -5.74
N PHE A 103 0.83 -24.06 -5.77
CA PHE A 103 0.94 -22.85 -4.99
C PHE A 103 0.87 -23.16 -3.50
N ASN A 104 1.97 -22.87 -2.78
CA ASN A 104 2.03 -23.03 -1.33
C ASN A 104 2.41 -21.67 -0.70
N ILE A 105 1.45 -21.04 -0.07
CA ILE A 105 1.61 -19.73 0.59
C ILE A 105 2.69 -19.73 1.67
N ARG A 106 3.01 -20.90 2.26
CA ARG A 106 4.07 -21.04 3.28
C ARG A 106 5.47 -20.75 2.75
N ASN A 107 5.64 -20.80 1.44
CA ASN A 107 6.92 -20.50 0.77
C ASN A 107 7.07 -19.00 0.44
N LEU A 108 6.07 -18.19 0.79
CA LEU A 108 6.08 -16.76 0.55
C LEU A 108 6.45 -16.01 1.82
N GLN A 109 7.14 -14.89 1.66
CA GLN A 109 7.42 -13.95 2.74
C GLN A 109 6.31 -12.89 2.80
N ILE A 110 5.86 -12.59 4.01
CA ILE A 110 4.94 -11.47 4.24
C ILE A 110 5.77 -10.19 4.39
N LYS A 111 5.45 -9.18 3.62
CA LYS A 111 6.01 -7.83 3.71
C LYS A 111 4.90 -6.86 4.09
N TYR A 112 5.07 -6.16 5.19
CA TYR A 112 4.12 -5.14 5.64
C TYR A 112 4.43 -3.81 4.96
N ASP A 113 3.41 -3.16 4.42
CA ASP A 113 3.52 -1.89 3.71
C ASP A 113 4.21 -0.83 4.57
N ILE A 114 3.84 -0.74 5.82
CA ILE A 114 4.39 0.21 6.78
C ILE A 114 5.91 0.08 6.97
N LYS A 115 6.47 -1.11 6.72
CA LYS A 115 7.90 -1.42 6.87
C LYS A 115 8.70 -1.32 5.57
N THR A 116 8.02 -1.14 4.43
CA THR A 116 8.65 -1.30 3.10
C THR A 116 8.38 -0.17 2.14
N ILE A 117 7.24 0.52 2.23
CA ILE A 117 6.89 1.58 1.28
C ILE A 117 7.74 2.82 1.53
N ASP A 118 8.37 3.33 0.48
CA ASP A 118 9.18 4.54 0.55
C ASP A 118 8.35 5.84 0.44
N SER A 119 8.98 6.94 0.83
CA SER A 119 8.38 8.26 0.81
C SER A 119 8.04 8.75 -0.59
N ALA A 120 8.82 8.37 -1.59
CA ALA A 120 8.62 8.80 -2.97
C ALA A 120 7.34 8.21 -3.55
N PHE A 121 7.07 6.92 -3.27
CA PHE A 121 5.84 6.25 -3.70
C PHE A 121 4.61 6.90 -3.07
N ILE A 122 4.61 7.14 -1.76
CA ILE A 122 3.46 7.75 -1.06
C ILE A 122 3.22 9.16 -1.60
N CYS A 123 4.26 10.00 -1.68
CA CYS A 123 4.15 11.36 -2.17
C CYS A 123 3.64 11.43 -3.61
N LYS A 124 4.14 10.56 -4.50
CA LYS A 124 3.69 10.48 -5.89
C LYS A 124 2.18 10.20 -5.98
N ASN A 125 1.68 9.26 -5.16
CA ASN A 125 0.27 8.90 -5.18
C ASN A 125 -0.61 10.01 -4.60
N ILE A 126 -0.20 10.66 -3.50
CA ILE A 126 -0.91 11.82 -2.94
C ILE A 126 -0.95 12.94 -3.97
N ASP A 127 0.19 13.34 -4.53
CA ASP A 127 0.27 14.44 -5.50
C ASP A 127 -0.56 14.14 -6.75
N HIS A 128 -0.55 12.88 -7.24
CA HIS A 128 -1.38 12.47 -8.38
C HIS A 128 -2.87 12.58 -8.05
N ALA A 129 -3.32 12.05 -6.91
CA ALA A 129 -4.72 12.13 -6.50
C ALA A 129 -5.22 13.57 -6.43
N PHE A 130 -4.45 14.47 -5.83
CA PHE A 130 -4.80 15.89 -5.72
C PHE A 130 -4.71 16.66 -7.04
N LYS A 131 -3.93 16.17 -8.02
CA LYS A 131 -3.89 16.74 -9.37
C LYS A 131 -5.12 16.39 -10.19
N VAL A 132 -5.60 15.17 -10.07
CA VAL A 132 -6.75 14.67 -10.86
C VAL A 132 -8.07 15.19 -10.31
N TRP A 133 -8.13 15.55 -9.01
CA TRP A 133 -9.36 16.02 -8.36
C TRP A 133 -9.64 17.52 -8.56
N LYS A 134 -8.74 18.26 -9.20
CA LYS A 134 -8.97 19.67 -9.61
C LYS A 134 -9.72 19.73 -10.92
#